data_a9b1cedb458bc9a960a9fe295c0e67f1
#
_entry.id   a9b1cedb458bc9a960a9fe295c0e67f1
#
_cell.length_a   1.000
_cell.length_b   1.000
_cell.length_c   1.000
_cell.angle_alpha   90.00
_cell.angle_beta   90.00
_cell.angle_gamma   90.00
#
_symmetry.space_group_name_H-M   'P 1'
#
loop_
_entity.id
_entity.type
_entity.pdbx_description
1 polymer ?
#
loop_
_entity_poly.entity_id
_entity_poly.type
_entity_poly.pdbx_seq_one_letter_code
_entity_poly.pdbx_strand_id
1 'polypeptide(L)'
;VIPAHDEEAVIGRCLEALTRDAEPGELEVVVVCNGCRDSTAAVARAAEPSATVVELTAASKSAALNAGDEHATRFPRVYLDADIELPIGVLRATVQALASPGVLCAAPAPAFELRGRPRLVRAYFEVWQQLPYLTEEMVGTGVYALSEPGRRRFDRFPDLTADDQFVLQQFDRGERRSLPDEHFVVHTPTTLKGLVAIRRRAYRGAAELEASGRAPHGKADRAGRRLLQLASSPRNWFPVTVFVTISAVAKLRARFGGGRAWERDDSARQAAEGPRAT
;
A
#
# COMPACT_ATOMS: atom_id res chain seq x y z
N VAL A 1 -1.19 11.49 5.86
CA VAL A 1 -2.61 11.13 5.67
C VAL A 1 -2.74 9.62 5.69
N ILE A 2 -3.59 9.11 6.59
CA ILE A 2 -3.78 7.67 6.82
C ILE A 2 -5.26 7.33 6.65
N PRO A 3 -5.70 6.83 5.49
CA PRO A 3 -7.07 6.33 5.32
C PRO A 3 -7.22 4.99 6.05
N ALA A 4 -8.23 4.87 6.92
CA ALA A 4 -8.49 3.68 7.72
C ALA A 4 -9.96 3.22 7.57
N HIS A 5 -10.19 1.90 7.40
CA HIS A 5 -11.51 1.29 7.35
C HIS A 5 -11.54 -0.03 8.11
N ASP A 6 -12.14 -0.04 9.30
CA ASP A 6 -12.15 -1.15 10.25
C ASP A 6 -10.72 -1.72 10.50
N GLU A 7 -9.83 -0.88 11.00
CA GLU A 7 -8.40 -1.15 11.19
C GLU A 7 -7.99 -1.16 12.68
N GLU A 8 -8.95 -1.39 13.62
CA GLU A 8 -8.68 -1.36 15.06
C GLU A 8 -7.50 -2.25 15.49
N ALA A 9 -7.32 -3.40 14.82
CA ALA A 9 -6.29 -4.37 15.16
C ALA A 9 -4.87 -3.92 14.73
N VAL A 10 -4.74 -2.94 13.82
CA VAL A 10 -3.46 -2.61 13.18
C VAL A 10 -3.08 -1.13 13.24
N ILE A 11 -4.05 -0.22 13.32
CA ILE A 11 -3.79 1.22 13.30
C ILE A 11 -2.87 1.68 14.45
N GLY A 12 -2.95 1.06 15.62
CA GLY A 12 -2.10 1.38 16.76
C GLY A 12 -0.62 1.15 16.45
N ARG A 13 -0.25 -0.01 15.88
CA ARG A 13 1.15 -0.29 15.52
C ARG A 13 1.65 0.56 14.34
N CYS A 14 0.76 0.91 13.38
CA CYS A 14 1.08 1.83 12.30
C CYS A 14 1.50 3.20 12.86
N LEU A 15 0.70 3.77 13.75
CA LEU A 15 0.98 5.04 14.40
C LEU A 15 2.22 4.96 15.30
N GLU A 16 2.36 3.90 16.10
CA GLU A 16 3.52 3.70 16.95
C GLU A 16 4.83 3.61 16.14
N ALA A 17 4.85 2.86 15.03
CA ALA A 17 6.02 2.77 14.17
C ALA A 17 6.40 4.12 13.56
N LEU A 18 5.40 4.94 13.21
CA LEU A 18 5.57 6.25 12.62
C LEU A 18 6.08 7.28 13.62
N THR A 19 5.61 7.24 14.88
CA THR A 19 5.81 8.34 15.85
C THR A 19 6.84 8.03 16.93
N ARG A 20 7.26 6.76 17.12
CA ARG A 20 8.15 6.30 18.20
C ARG A 20 9.40 7.18 18.43
N ASP A 21 10.08 7.58 17.35
CA ASP A 21 11.32 8.36 17.40
C ASP A 21 11.14 9.71 16.66
N ALA A 22 9.91 10.20 16.57
CA ALA A 22 9.62 11.50 15.98
C ALA A 22 9.85 12.62 17.00
N GLU A 23 10.42 13.73 16.51
CA GLU A 23 10.60 14.93 17.33
C GLU A 23 9.24 15.64 17.56
N PRO A 24 9.03 16.31 18.69
CA PRO A 24 7.81 17.05 18.95
C PRO A 24 7.50 18.06 17.83
N GLY A 25 6.32 17.92 17.21
CA GLY A 25 5.87 18.78 16.12
C GLY A 25 6.51 18.50 14.74
N GLU A 26 7.31 17.45 14.61
CA GLU A 26 7.88 17.02 13.32
C GLU A 26 6.80 16.57 12.35
N LEU A 27 5.80 15.83 12.84
CA LEU A 27 4.73 15.27 12.04
C LEU A 27 3.40 16.00 12.27
N GLU A 28 2.65 16.14 11.20
CA GLU A 28 1.20 16.38 11.22
C GLU A 28 0.52 15.10 10.78
N VAL A 29 -0.15 14.40 11.69
CA VAL A 29 -0.81 13.13 11.41
C VAL A 29 -2.32 13.35 11.27
N VAL A 30 -2.85 12.95 10.11
CA VAL A 30 -4.30 12.97 9.83
C VAL A 30 -4.76 11.56 9.54
N VAL A 31 -5.56 10.99 10.44
CA VAL A 31 -6.20 9.68 10.28
C VAL A 31 -7.63 9.88 9.85
N VAL A 32 -8.04 9.28 8.73
CA VAL A 32 -9.41 9.37 8.24
C VAL A 32 -10.08 8.01 8.32
N CYS A 33 -10.93 7.83 9.33
CA CYS A 33 -11.75 6.64 9.56
C CYS A 33 -12.97 6.70 8.64
N ASN A 34 -13.01 5.86 7.60
CA ASN A 34 -14.06 5.92 6.59
C ASN A 34 -15.01 4.73 6.69
N GLY A 35 -16.25 4.97 7.15
CA GLY A 35 -17.28 3.95 7.30
C GLY A 35 -16.92 2.84 8.29
N CYS A 36 -16.09 3.14 9.31
CA CYS A 36 -15.69 2.18 10.32
C CYS A 36 -16.88 1.74 11.20
N ARG A 37 -16.88 0.46 11.55
CA ARG A 37 -17.86 -0.18 12.44
C ARG A 37 -17.23 -0.73 13.72
N ASP A 38 -15.91 -0.65 13.80
CA ASP A 38 -15.07 -1.09 14.92
C ASP A 38 -14.52 0.11 15.70
N SER A 39 -13.58 -0.13 16.59
CA SER A 39 -12.96 0.89 17.43
C SER A 39 -11.79 1.64 16.79
N THR A 40 -11.62 1.59 15.45
CA THR A 40 -10.47 2.20 14.75
C THR A 40 -10.19 3.64 15.20
N ALA A 41 -11.21 4.50 15.25
CA ALA A 41 -11.04 5.90 15.62
C ALA A 41 -10.61 6.08 17.08
N ALA A 42 -11.14 5.27 18.00
CA ALA A 42 -10.75 5.30 19.39
C ALA A 42 -9.30 4.83 19.59
N VAL A 43 -8.90 3.75 18.90
CA VAL A 43 -7.52 3.25 18.92
C VAL A 43 -6.55 4.27 18.34
N ALA A 44 -6.90 4.93 17.24
CA ALA A 44 -6.06 5.96 16.63
C ALA A 44 -5.83 7.15 17.57
N ARG A 45 -6.87 7.67 18.24
CA ARG A 45 -6.76 8.76 19.23
C ARG A 45 -5.95 8.36 20.47
N ALA A 46 -6.04 7.10 20.88
CA ALA A 46 -5.26 6.60 22.03
C ALA A 46 -3.78 6.39 21.67
N ALA A 47 -3.48 5.90 20.47
CA ALA A 47 -2.12 5.64 20.02
C ALA A 47 -1.35 6.93 19.70
N GLU A 48 -2.01 7.92 19.11
CA GLU A 48 -1.41 9.22 18.79
C GLU A 48 -2.40 10.36 19.15
N PRO A 49 -2.33 10.88 20.39
CA PRO A 49 -3.26 11.91 20.86
C PRO A 49 -3.18 13.24 20.11
N SER A 50 -2.07 13.54 19.43
CA SER A 50 -1.87 14.75 18.63
C SER A 50 -2.44 14.60 17.21
N ALA A 51 -2.86 13.39 16.79
CA ALA A 51 -3.41 13.16 15.47
C ALA A 51 -4.80 13.80 15.29
N THR A 52 -5.02 14.40 14.14
CA THR A 52 -6.36 14.79 13.70
C THR A 52 -7.09 13.55 13.21
N VAL A 53 -8.12 13.10 13.95
CA VAL A 53 -8.92 11.93 13.56
C VAL A 53 -10.27 12.38 13.01
N VAL A 54 -10.45 12.18 11.72
CA VAL A 54 -11.67 12.52 10.96
C VAL A 54 -12.49 11.24 10.77
N GLU A 55 -13.81 11.32 10.96
CA GLU A 55 -14.72 10.18 10.76
C GLU A 55 -15.69 10.47 9.62
N LEU A 56 -15.72 9.60 8.62
CA LEU A 56 -16.66 9.63 7.50
C LEU A 56 -17.66 8.48 7.62
N THR A 57 -18.91 8.72 7.28
CA THR A 57 -19.97 7.70 7.34
C THR A 57 -19.90 6.68 6.21
N ALA A 58 -19.36 7.08 5.05
CA ALA A 58 -19.25 6.21 3.88
C ALA A 58 -17.89 5.52 3.80
N ALA A 59 -17.89 4.24 3.46
CA ALA A 59 -16.67 3.46 3.21
C ALA A 59 -16.13 3.77 1.80
N SER A 60 -15.16 4.68 1.71
CA SER A 60 -14.49 5.04 0.46
C SER A 60 -13.07 5.51 0.73
N LYS A 61 -12.06 4.80 0.18
CA LYS A 61 -10.65 5.19 0.32
C LYS A 61 -10.37 6.53 -0.35
N SER A 62 -10.92 6.76 -1.52
CA SER A 62 -10.75 8.03 -2.25
C SER A 62 -11.38 9.21 -1.49
N ALA A 63 -12.56 9.04 -0.88
CA ALA A 63 -13.15 10.06 -0.01
C ALA A 63 -12.29 10.32 1.22
N ALA A 64 -11.69 9.26 1.82
CA ALA A 64 -10.80 9.41 2.96
C ALA A 64 -9.50 10.15 2.59
N LEU A 65 -8.89 9.84 1.45
CA LEU A 65 -7.70 10.55 0.96
C LEU A 65 -8.02 12.03 0.69
N ASN A 66 -9.15 12.34 0.07
CA ASN A 66 -9.60 13.70 -0.19
C ASN A 66 -9.88 14.48 1.11
N ALA A 67 -10.59 13.88 2.07
CA ALA A 67 -10.82 14.50 3.37
C ALA A 67 -9.51 14.70 4.15
N GLY A 68 -8.58 13.75 4.08
CA GLY A 68 -7.25 13.89 4.66
C GLY A 68 -6.47 15.06 4.06
N ASP A 69 -6.59 15.27 2.75
CA ASP A 69 -5.98 16.42 2.08
C ASP A 69 -6.59 17.77 2.50
N GLU A 70 -7.89 17.80 2.75
CA GLU A 70 -8.57 19.00 3.22
C GLU A 70 -8.17 19.40 4.65
N HIS A 71 -7.78 18.44 5.48
CA HIS A 71 -7.35 18.67 6.88
C HIS A 71 -5.84 18.85 7.01
N ALA A 72 -5.02 18.24 6.15
CA ALA A 72 -3.58 18.34 6.21
C ALA A 72 -3.09 19.70 5.69
N THR A 73 -2.23 20.37 6.47
CA THR A 73 -1.74 21.72 6.16
C THR A 73 -0.30 21.76 5.67
N ARG A 74 0.48 20.70 5.92
CA ARG A 74 1.93 20.67 5.67
C ARG A 74 2.30 19.89 4.39
N PHE A 75 3.49 20.22 3.87
CA PHE A 75 4.18 19.50 2.80
C PHE A 75 5.64 19.22 3.20
N PRO A 76 6.25 18.15 2.63
CA PRO A 76 5.69 17.14 1.73
C PRO A 76 4.56 16.34 2.36
N ARG A 77 3.62 15.86 1.54
CA ARG A 77 2.48 15.08 2.00
C ARG A 77 2.71 13.59 1.75
N VAL A 78 2.56 12.81 2.81
CA VAL A 78 2.74 11.35 2.77
C VAL A 78 1.39 10.68 2.92
N TYR A 79 1.12 9.71 2.06
CA TYR A 79 -0.05 8.84 2.12
C TYR A 79 0.43 7.46 2.57
N LEU A 80 -0.18 6.95 3.64
CA LEU A 80 0.23 5.74 4.32
C LEU A 80 -0.99 4.87 4.60
N ASP A 81 -1.00 3.63 4.13
CA ASP A 81 -2.06 2.67 4.46
C ASP A 81 -1.97 2.28 5.96
N ALA A 82 -3.12 2.14 6.60
CA ALA A 82 -3.25 1.95 8.05
C ALA A 82 -2.67 0.63 8.60
N ASP A 83 -2.37 -0.33 7.74
CA ASP A 83 -1.78 -1.64 8.06
C ASP A 83 -0.26 -1.73 7.82
N ILE A 84 0.38 -0.61 7.51
CA ILE A 84 1.82 -0.48 7.22
C ILE A 84 2.58 0.01 8.46
N GLU A 85 3.76 -0.56 8.71
CA GLU A 85 4.70 -0.03 9.69
C GLU A 85 5.81 0.75 8.95
N LEU A 86 5.75 2.08 9.06
CA LEU A 86 6.71 3.00 8.45
C LEU A 86 7.57 3.65 9.56
N PRO A 87 8.83 3.24 9.74
CA PRO A 87 9.72 3.90 10.69
C PRO A 87 10.00 5.35 10.31
N ILE A 88 10.11 6.24 11.29
CA ILE A 88 10.36 7.67 11.08
C ILE A 88 11.63 7.95 10.27
N GLY A 89 12.69 7.15 10.44
CA GLY A 89 13.93 7.26 9.67
C GLY A 89 13.68 7.06 8.17
N VAL A 90 12.86 6.07 7.80
CA VAL A 90 12.47 5.80 6.41
C VAL A 90 11.61 6.93 5.86
N LEU A 91 10.70 7.47 6.69
CA LEU A 91 9.91 8.65 6.32
C LEU A 91 10.80 9.86 6.06
N ARG A 92 11.77 10.15 6.95
CA ARG A 92 12.73 11.26 6.78
C ARG A 92 13.52 11.12 5.48
N ALA A 93 14.05 9.92 5.18
CA ALA A 93 14.75 9.66 3.92
C ALA A 93 13.84 9.88 2.69
N THR A 94 12.57 9.44 2.78
CA THR A 94 11.58 9.62 1.71
C THR A 94 11.29 11.11 1.47
N VAL A 95 11.11 11.89 2.53
CA VAL A 95 10.89 13.34 2.47
C VAL A 95 12.14 14.06 1.92
N GLN A 96 13.33 13.65 2.36
CA GLN A 96 14.58 14.22 1.87
C GLN A 96 14.79 13.99 0.36
N ALA A 97 14.35 12.85 -0.17
CA ALA A 97 14.42 12.57 -1.60
C ALA A 97 13.61 13.56 -2.44
N LEU A 98 12.52 14.11 -1.91
CA LEU A 98 11.71 15.14 -2.58
C LEU A 98 12.39 16.52 -2.62
N ALA A 99 13.44 16.75 -1.83
CA ALA A 99 14.23 17.98 -1.91
C ALA A 99 15.17 18.01 -3.12
N SER A 100 15.36 16.86 -3.81
CA SER A 100 16.16 16.81 -5.04
C SER A 100 15.45 17.53 -6.19
N PRO A 101 16.17 18.30 -7.01
CA PRO A 101 15.58 19.03 -8.14
C PRO A 101 14.81 18.12 -9.08
N GLY A 102 13.57 18.50 -9.41
CA GLY A 102 12.70 17.77 -10.33
C GLY A 102 12.00 16.55 -9.75
N VAL A 103 12.27 16.14 -8.51
CA VAL A 103 11.58 15.03 -7.86
C VAL A 103 10.26 15.52 -7.25
N LEU A 104 9.17 14.97 -7.72
CA LEU A 104 7.81 15.36 -7.30
C LEU A 104 7.10 14.27 -6.49
N CYS A 105 7.53 13.02 -6.65
CA CYS A 105 6.97 11.87 -5.98
C CYS A 105 8.10 10.92 -5.52
N ALA A 106 8.03 10.42 -4.29
CA ALA A 106 8.99 9.48 -3.74
C ALA A 106 8.29 8.37 -2.96
N ALA A 107 8.88 7.17 -2.96
CA ALA A 107 8.40 6.06 -2.13
C ALA A 107 9.56 5.16 -1.68
N PRO A 108 9.52 4.67 -0.43
CA PRO A 108 10.43 3.64 0.06
C PRO A 108 10.03 2.27 -0.50
N ALA A 109 10.87 1.27 -0.29
CA ALA A 109 10.64 -0.10 -0.73
C ALA A 109 9.90 -0.94 0.33
N PRO A 110 8.98 -1.83 -0.07
CA PRO A 110 8.31 -2.72 0.87
C PRO A 110 9.24 -3.87 1.29
N ALA A 111 9.31 -4.15 2.59
CA ALA A 111 9.84 -5.38 3.15
C ALA A 111 8.66 -6.29 3.57
N PHE A 112 8.52 -7.43 2.92
CA PHE A 112 7.41 -8.35 3.18
C PHE A 112 7.74 -9.29 4.34
N GLU A 113 6.95 -9.24 5.41
CA GLU A 113 7.09 -10.18 6.49
C GLU A 113 6.56 -11.56 6.08
N LEU A 114 7.49 -12.53 5.95
CA LEU A 114 7.19 -13.89 5.51
C LEU A 114 7.37 -14.94 6.63
N ARG A 115 7.82 -14.53 7.82
CA ARG A 115 8.02 -15.43 8.94
C ARG A 115 6.67 -16.02 9.38
N GLY A 116 6.62 -17.33 9.56
CA GLY A 116 5.40 -18.04 9.98
C GLY A 116 4.31 -18.13 8.90
N ARG A 117 4.54 -17.63 7.68
CA ARG A 117 3.54 -17.71 6.60
C ARG A 117 3.50 -19.08 5.93
N PRO A 118 2.33 -19.51 5.42
CA PRO A 118 2.20 -20.77 4.68
C PRO A 118 3.16 -20.84 3.50
N ARG A 119 3.64 -22.05 3.18
CA ARG A 119 4.63 -22.26 2.11
C ARG A 119 4.22 -21.67 0.76
N LEU A 120 2.93 -21.76 0.40
CA LEU A 120 2.42 -21.18 -0.86
C LEU A 120 2.45 -19.65 -0.85
N VAL A 121 2.14 -19.03 0.29
CA VAL A 121 2.21 -17.57 0.43
C VAL A 121 3.66 -17.11 0.30
N ARG A 122 4.58 -17.76 1.00
CA ARG A 122 6.02 -17.44 0.88
C ARG A 122 6.53 -17.57 -0.55
N ALA A 123 6.25 -18.70 -1.20
CA ALA A 123 6.66 -18.95 -2.57
C ALA A 123 6.11 -17.89 -3.56
N TYR A 124 4.89 -17.41 -3.34
CA TYR A 124 4.31 -16.32 -4.11
C TYR A 124 5.13 -15.03 -3.98
N PHE A 125 5.41 -14.61 -2.73
CA PHE A 125 6.14 -13.38 -2.46
C PHE A 125 7.62 -13.47 -2.84
N GLU A 126 8.26 -14.65 -2.77
CA GLU A 126 9.62 -14.90 -3.26
C GLU A 126 9.79 -14.52 -4.74
N VAL A 127 8.78 -14.73 -5.56
CA VAL A 127 8.77 -14.30 -6.96
C VAL A 127 8.34 -12.85 -7.09
N TRP A 128 7.26 -12.46 -6.41
CA TRP A 128 6.66 -11.14 -6.56
C TRP A 128 7.64 -10.00 -6.26
N GLN A 129 8.42 -10.13 -5.16
CA GLN A 129 9.42 -9.12 -4.77
C GLN A 129 10.58 -8.96 -5.76
N GLN A 130 10.78 -9.89 -6.69
CA GLN A 130 11.80 -9.84 -7.73
C GLN A 130 11.29 -9.23 -9.05
N LEU A 131 10.03 -8.84 -9.12
CA LEU A 131 9.49 -8.30 -10.36
C LEU A 131 9.86 -6.83 -10.55
N PRO A 132 10.19 -6.40 -11.78
CA PRO A 132 10.74 -5.07 -12.06
C PRO A 132 9.87 -3.90 -11.54
N TYR A 133 8.56 -4.08 -11.50
CA TYR A 133 7.69 -3.02 -11.03
C TYR A 133 7.81 -2.73 -9.52
N LEU A 134 8.33 -3.68 -8.72
CA LEU A 134 8.65 -3.44 -7.31
C LEU A 134 10.09 -2.93 -7.10
N THR A 135 11.01 -3.31 -7.98
CA THR A 135 12.44 -3.02 -7.82
C THR A 135 12.88 -1.79 -8.60
N GLU A 136 12.27 -1.52 -9.76
CA GLU A 136 12.70 -0.46 -10.69
C GLU A 136 11.68 0.68 -10.81
N GLU A 137 10.42 0.41 -10.51
CA GLU A 137 9.34 1.39 -10.59
C GLU A 137 8.83 1.65 -9.18
N MET A 138 8.53 2.92 -8.91
CA MET A 138 7.82 3.26 -7.68
C MET A 138 6.43 2.61 -7.75
N VAL A 139 6.21 1.56 -6.99
CA VAL A 139 4.87 0.97 -6.84
C VAL A 139 4.32 1.44 -5.51
N GLY A 140 3.14 2.01 -5.54
CA GLY A 140 2.36 2.25 -4.35
C GLY A 140 2.01 0.90 -3.73
N THR A 141 2.78 0.52 -2.74
CA THR A 141 2.53 -0.65 -1.90
C THR A 141 2.04 -0.22 -0.52
N GLY A 142 1.31 0.91 -0.49
CA GLY A 142 0.75 1.48 0.73
C GLY A 142 1.50 2.70 1.29
N VAL A 143 2.63 3.13 0.66
CA VAL A 143 3.36 4.36 1.05
C VAL A 143 3.82 5.13 -0.18
N TYR A 144 3.51 6.41 -0.25
CA TYR A 144 4.12 7.35 -1.19
C TYR A 144 4.08 8.77 -0.63
N ALA A 145 5.03 9.59 -1.04
CA ALA A 145 5.15 10.98 -0.65
C ALA A 145 5.13 11.90 -1.87
N LEU A 146 4.45 13.03 -1.75
CA LEU A 146 4.34 14.04 -2.78
C LEU A 146 4.88 15.38 -2.27
N SER A 147 5.70 16.04 -3.08
CA SER A 147 6.01 17.46 -2.89
C SER A 147 4.74 18.30 -3.09
N GLU A 148 4.75 19.55 -2.65
CA GLU A 148 3.61 20.44 -2.88
C GLU A 148 3.30 20.63 -4.38
N PRO A 149 4.28 20.89 -5.28
CA PRO A 149 4.02 20.89 -6.71
C PRO A 149 3.53 19.56 -7.26
N GLY A 150 4.01 18.43 -6.69
CA GLY A 150 3.57 17.10 -7.06
C GLY A 150 2.11 16.85 -6.72
N ARG A 151 1.67 17.25 -5.51
CA ARG A 151 0.25 17.12 -5.12
C ARG A 151 -0.68 17.98 -5.98
N ARG A 152 -0.23 19.11 -6.44
CA ARG A 152 -1.00 20.02 -7.32
C ARG A 152 -1.19 19.52 -8.76
N ARG A 153 -0.58 18.37 -9.14
CA ARG A 153 -0.75 17.77 -10.48
C ARG A 153 -2.18 17.25 -10.74
N PHE A 154 -2.94 17.00 -9.70
CA PHE A 154 -4.33 16.57 -9.78
C PHE A 154 -5.17 17.27 -8.71
N ASP A 155 -6.45 17.47 -9.00
CA ASP A 155 -7.39 18.14 -8.10
C ASP A 155 -7.78 17.21 -6.94
N ARG A 156 -8.45 16.10 -7.23
CA ARG A 156 -8.95 15.13 -6.24
C ARG A 156 -8.58 13.71 -6.62
N PHE A 157 -8.47 12.86 -5.60
CA PHE A 157 -8.41 11.41 -5.82
C PHE A 157 -9.72 10.94 -6.43
N PRO A 158 -9.68 10.31 -7.60
CA PRO A 158 -10.90 9.76 -8.23
C PRO A 158 -11.38 8.51 -7.48
N ASP A 159 -12.65 8.15 -7.64
CA ASP A 159 -13.21 6.94 -7.05
C ASP A 159 -12.70 5.67 -7.78
N LEU A 160 -11.46 5.30 -7.47
CA LEU A 160 -10.74 4.15 -8.01
C LEU A 160 -10.14 3.32 -6.89
N THR A 161 -10.10 2.01 -7.08
CA THR A 161 -9.49 1.08 -6.11
C THR A 161 -7.96 1.21 -6.09
N ALA A 162 -7.33 1.61 -7.21
CA ALA A 162 -5.89 1.72 -7.38
C ALA A 162 -5.43 3.19 -7.33
N ASP A 163 -5.61 3.84 -6.17
CA ASP A 163 -5.22 5.23 -5.93
C ASP A 163 -3.72 5.47 -6.13
N ASP A 164 -2.89 4.54 -5.68
CA ASP A 164 -1.45 4.53 -5.84
C ASP A 164 -1.02 4.54 -7.32
N GLN A 165 -1.65 3.69 -8.14
CA GLN A 165 -1.35 3.66 -9.57
C GLN A 165 -1.87 4.90 -10.30
N PHE A 166 -3.02 5.45 -9.87
CA PHE A 166 -3.50 6.73 -10.37
C PHE A 166 -2.46 7.84 -10.12
N VAL A 167 -1.95 7.93 -8.88
CA VAL A 167 -0.94 8.93 -8.51
C VAL A 167 0.33 8.76 -9.34
N LEU A 168 0.84 7.54 -9.48
CA LEU A 168 2.04 7.28 -10.27
C LEU A 168 1.92 7.74 -11.73
N GLN A 169 0.74 7.73 -12.30
CA GLN A 169 0.52 8.16 -13.68
C GLN A 169 0.56 9.69 -13.86
N GLN A 170 0.52 10.44 -12.75
CA GLN A 170 0.63 11.90 -12.81
C GLN A 170 2.07 12.39 -13.04
N PHE A 171 3.05 11.48 -12.98
CA PHE A 171 4.47 11.83 -13.00
C PHE A 171 5.23 11.06 -14.06
N ASP A 172 6.18 11.72 -14.72
CA ASP A 172 7.18 11.08 -15.56
C ASP A 172 8.22 10.33 -14.73
N ARG A 173 8.96 9.41 -15.36
CA ARG A 173 10.00 8.61 -14.67
C ARG A 173 11.06 9.45 -13.97
N GLY A 174 11.45 10.58 -14.58
CA GLY A 174 12.43 11.49 -14.02
C GLY A 174 11.93 12.27 -12.79
N GLU A 175 10.62 12.37 -12.62
CA GLU A 175 9.96 13.08 -11.51
C GLU A 175 9.70 12.16 -10.31
N ARG A 176 9.98 10.86 -10.45
CA ARG A 176 9.77 9.83 -9.40
C ARG A 176 11.09 9.39 -8.82
N ARG A 177 11.12 9.14 -7.51
CA ARG A 177 12.26 8.57 -6.80
C ARG A 177 11.84 7.36 -5.98
N SER A 178 12.35 6.18 -6.35
CA SER A 178 12.29 4.99 -5.50
C SER A 178 13.51 4.95 -4.59
N LEU A 179 13.32 4.53 -3.34
CA LEU A 179 14.38 4.34 -2.36
C LEU A 179 14.50 2.84 -2.03
N PRO A 180 15.27 2.08 -2.81
CA PRO A 180 15.33 0.63 -2.68
C PRO A 180 16.00 0.14 -1.38
N ASP A 181 16.81 0.98 -0.73
CA ASP A 181 17.51 0.67 0.51
C ASP A 181 16.73 1.08 1.77
N GLU A 182 15.67 1.87 1.61
CA GLU A 182 14.79 2.32 2.68
C GLU A 182 13.53 1.46 2.72
N HIS A 183 13.31 0.75 3.84
CA HIS A 183 12.27 -0.27 3.90
C HIS A 183 11.21 0.02 4.96
N PHE A 184 9.94 -0.18 4.57
CA PHE A 184 8.80 -0.27 5.47
C PHE A 184 8.24 -1.69 5.52
N VAL A 185 7.57 -2.07 6.61
CA VAL A 185 7.09 -3.44 6.79
C VAL A 185 5.67 -3.60 6.28
N VAL A 186 5.49 -4.60 5.41
CA VAL A 186 4.18 -5.06 4.91
C VAL A 186 3.87 -6.44 5.51
N HIS A 187 2.81 -6.51 6.30
CA HIS A 187 2.33 -7.77 6.85
C HIS A 187 1.60 -8.57 5.77
N THR A 188 2.21 -9.69 5.38
CA THR A 188 1.64 -10.53 4.32
C THR A 188 0.48 -11.40 4.85
N PRO A 189 -0.46 -11.81 3.96
CA PRO A 189 -1.57 -12.68 4.34
C PRO A 189 -1.12 -13.96 5.07
N THR A 190 -1.86 -14.34 6.10
CA THR A 190 -1.63 -15.59 6.83
C THR A 190 -2.28 -16.79 6.17
N THR A 191 -3.10 -16.57 5.15
CA THR A 191 -3.84 -17.63 4.43
C THR A 191 -3.73 -17.45 2.91
N LEU A 192 -3.81 -18.57 2.17
CA LEU A 192 -3.91 -18.54 0.72
C LEU A 192 -5.19 -17.83 0.23
N LYS A 193 -6.30 -17.98 0.98
CA LYS A 193 -7.56 -17.29 0.66
C LYS A 193 -7.40 -15.79 0.73
N GLY A 194 -6.75 -15.27 1.77
CA GLY A 194 -6.42 -13.85 1.93
C GLY A 194 -5.52 -13.35 0.80
N LEU A 195 -4.47 -14.10 0.45
CA LEU A 195 -3.61 -13.75 -0.68
C LEU A 195 -4.40 -13.61 -2.00
N VAL A 196 -5.26 -14.59 -2.32
CA VAL A 196 -6.09 -14.54 -3.53
C VAL A 196 -7.06 -13.35 -3.50
N ALA A 197 -7.65 -13.02 -2.33
CA ALA A 197 -8.55 -11.88 -2.19
C ALA A 197 -7.84 -10.55 -2.44
N ILE A 198 -6.67 -10.31 -1.84
CA ILE A 198 -5.85 -9.11 -2.07
C ILE A 198 -5.45 -9.00 -3.55
N ARG A 199 -4.99 -10.10 -4.15
CA ARG A 199 -4.59 -10.09 -5.58
C ARG A 199 -5.77 -9.85 -6.51
N ARG A 200 -6.96 -10.39 -6.20
CA ARG A 200 -8.20 -10.12 -6.93
C ARG A 200 -8.56 -8.65 -6.89
N ARG A 201 -8.49 -8.02 -5.71
CA ARG A 201 -8.72 -6.57 -5.53
C ARG A 201 -7.73 -5.76 -6.39
N ALA A 202 -6.44 -6.08 -6.35
CA ALA A 202 -5.42 -5.39 -7.13
C ALA A 202 -5.65 -5.50 -8.64
N TYR A 203 -6.02 -6.69 -9.15
CA TYR A 203 -6.34 -6.86 -10.57
C TYR A 203 -7.62 -6.14 -10.99
N ARG A 204 -8.61 -6.03 -10.11
CA ARG A 204 -9.82 -5.26 -10.36
C ARG A 204 -9.52 -3.76 -10.44
N GLY A 205 -8.75 -3.23 -9.49
CA GLY A 205 -8.33 -1.83 -9.51
C GLY A 205 -7.51 -1.48 -10.77
N ALA A 206 -6.63 -2.39 -11.23
CA ALA A 206 -5.92 -2.20 -12.48
C ALA A 206 -6.86 -2.16 -13.71
N ALA A 207 -7.88 -3.02 -13.74
CA ALA A 207 -8.87 -3.03 -14.81
C ALA A 207 -9.77 -1.76 -14.77
N GLU A 208 -10.14 -1.27 -13.60
CA GLU A 208 -10.87 -0.01 -13.44
C GLU A 208 -10.05 1.17 -13.99
N LEU A 209 -8.75 1.19 -13.71
CA LEU A 209 -7.83 2.21 -14.20
C LEU A 209 -7.68 2.15 -15.73
N GLU A 210 -7.55 0.95 -16.31
CA GLU A 210 -7.54 0.75 -17.76
C GLU A 210 -8.84 1.23 -18.43
N ALA A 211 -9.99 0.89 -17.84
CA ALA A 211 -11.30 1.32 -18.35
C ALA A 211 -11.48 2.84 -18.32
N SER A 212 -10.79 3.54 -17.41
CA SER A 212 -10.79 5.01 -17.34
C SER A 212 -9.86 5.68 -18.36
N GLY A 213 -9.27 4.92 -19.31
CA GLY A 213 -8.33 5.43 -20.32
C GLY A 213 -6.91 5.71 -19.78
N ARG A 214 -6.62 5.26 -18.56
CA ARG A 214 -5.34 5.50 -17.87
C ARG A 214 -4.53 4.19 -17.75
N ALA A 215 -4.31 3.48 -18.84
CA ALA A 215 -3.58 2.21 -18.82
C ALA A 215 -2.07 2.44 -18.54
N PRO A 216 -1.44 1.66 -17.65
CA PRO A 216 0.00 1.71 -17.44
C PRO A 216 0.74 1.14 -18.66
N HIS A 217 1.59 1.94 -19.29
CA HIS A 217 2.35 1.55 -20.47
C HIS A 217 3.54 0.61 -20.09
N GLY A 218 3.68 -0.52 -20.81
CA GLY A 218 4.91 -1.32 -20.86
C GLY A 218 5.25 -2.23 -19.67
N LYS A 219 4.36 -2.39 -18.69
CA LYS A 219 4.64 -3.23 -17.50
C LYS A 219 4.65 -4.75 -17.78
N ALA A 220 3.82 -5.23 -18.70
CA ALA A 220 3.62 -6.67 -18.94
C ALA A 220 4.86 -7.36 -19.52
N ASP A 221 5.55 -6.74 -20.47
CA ASP A 221 6.69 -7.37 -21.17
C ASP A 221 7.93 -7.55 -20.29
N ARG A 222 8.19 -6.61 -19.36
CA ARG A 222 9.33 -6.71 -18.44
C ARG A 222 9.11 -7.77 -17.37
N ALA A 223 7.90 -7.82 -16.80
CA ALA A 223 7.54 -8.84 -15.83
C ALA A 223 7.57 -10.24 -16.45
N GLY A 224 7.08 -10.41 -17.69
CA GLY A 224 7.16 -11.67 -18.43
C GLY A 224 8.59 -12.14 -18.66
N ARG A 225 9.48 -11.27 -19.12
CA ARG A 225 10.92 -11.58 -19.29
C ARG A 225 11.58 -11.98 -17.98
N ARG A 226 11.27 -11.29 -16.88
CA ARG A 226 11.82 -11.64 -15.55
C ARG A 226 11.32 -13.00 -15.08
N LEU A 227 10.05 -13.32 -15.28
CA LEU A 227 9.51 -14.65 -14.95
C LEU A 227 10.17 -15.76 -15.75
N LEU A 228 10.45 -15.56 -17.06
CA LEU A 228 11.18 -16.51 -17.89
C LEU A 228 12.63 -16.70 -17.38
N GLN A 229 13.30 -15.62 -16.99
CA GLN A 229 14.64 -15.71 -16.36
C GLN A 229 14.61 -16.49 -15.05
N LEU A 230 13.61 -16.27 -14.19
CA LEU A 230 13.44 -17.03 -12.95
C LEU A 230 13.18 -18.51 -13.24
N ALA A 231 12.34 -18.81 -14.22
CA ALA A 231 11.98 -20.16 -14.62
C ALA A 231 13.14 -20.94 -15.29
N SER A 232 14.22 -20.26 -15.74
CA SER A 232 15.39 -20.95 -16.30
C SER A 232 16.17 -21.74 -15.26
N SER A 233 16.00 -21.45 -13.96
CA SER A 233 16.60 -22.20 -12.85
C SER A 233 15.62 -23.20 -12.25
N PRO A 234 15.95 -24.52 -12.18
CA PRO A 234 15.09 -25.53 -11.55
C PRO A 234 14.70 -25.20 -10.12
N ARG A 235 15.55 -24.52 -9.38
CA ARG A 235 15.31 -24.07 -8.00
C ARG A 235 14.06 -23.18 -7.89
N ASN A 236 13.75 -22.43 -8.94
CA ASN A 236 12.63 -21.48 -8.95
C ASN A 236 11.33 -22.06 -9.52
N TRP A 237 11.31 -23.30 -10.01
CA TRP A 237 10.13 -23.88 -10.64
C TRP A 237 8.90 -23.88 -9.70
N PHE A 238 9.10 -24.33 -8.47
CA PHE A 238 8.02 -24.34 -7.49
C PHE A 238 7.46 -22.91 -7.22
N PRO A 239 8.26 -21.91 -6.81
CA PRO A 239 7.74 -20.57 -6.56
C PRO A 239 7.17 -19.91 -7.81
N VAL A 240 7.74 -20.08 -9.00
CA VAL A 240 7.21 -19.54 -10.25
C VAL A 240 5.85 -20.17 -10.60
N THR A 241 5.71 -21.50 -10.47
CA THR A 241 4.44 -22.18 -10.70
C THR A 241 3.36 -21.68 -9.74
N VAL A 242 3.69 -21.55 -8.45
CA VAL A 242 2.77 -21.02 -7.43
C VAL A 242 2.35 -19.58 -7.78
N PHE A 243 3.31 -18.73 -8.13
CA PHE A 243 3.05 -17.34 -8.51
C PHE A 243 2.11 -17.23 -9.72
N VAL A 244 2.39 -17.97 -10.79
CA VAL A 244 1.58 -17.97 -12.02
C VAL A 244 0.17 -18.49 -11.75
N THR A 245 0.06 -19.60 -11.00
CA THR A 245 -1.25 -20.21 -10.69
C THR A 245 -2.12 -19.28 -9.85
N ILE A 246 -1.58 -18.73 -8.75
CA ILE A 246 -2.32 -17.81 -7.88
C ILE A 246 -2.71 -16.54 -8.64
N SER A 247 -1.82 -16.00 -9.46
CA SER A 247 -2.09 -14.82 -10.30
C SER A 247 -3.20 -15.09 -11.32
N ALA A 248 -3.19 -16.27 -11.99
CA ALA A 248 -4.22 -16.67 -12.92
C ALA A 248 -5.59 -16.84 -12.24
N VAL A 249 -5.64 -17.52 -11.09
CA VAL A 249 -6.87 -17.69 -10.31
C VAL A 249 -7.43 -16.34 -9.85
N ALA A 250 -6.57 -15.44 -9.35
CA ALA A 250 -6.98 -14.13 -8.90
C ALA A 250 -7.52 -13.26 -10.05
N LYS A 251 -6.86 -13.27 -11.23
CA LYS A 251 -7.31 -12.58 -12.46
C LYS A 251 -8.67 -13.12 -12.92
N LEU A 252 -8.83 -14.45 -12.96
CA LEU A 252 -10.08 -15.07 -13.35
C LEU A 252 -11.22 -14.63 -12.43
N ARG A 253 -10.99 -14.70 -11.10
CA ARG A 253 -11.98 -14.25 -10.11
C ARG A 253 -12.26 -12.75 -10.17
N ALA A 254 -11.30 -11.93 -10.58
CA ALA A 254 -11.51 -10.50 -10.78
C ALA A 254 -12.45 -10.21 -11.96
N ARG A 255 -12.40 -11.04 -13.03
CA ARG A 255 -13.25 -10.89 -14.23
C ARG A 255 -14.71 -11.35 -14.00
N PHE A 256 -14.91 -12.40 -13.20
CA PHE A 256 -16.23 -13.04 -13.04
C PHE A 256 -16.89 -12.78 -11.68
N GLY A 257 -16.19 -12.18 -10.72
CA GLY A 257 -16.71 -11.87 -9.40
C GLY A 257 -17.41 -10.51 -9.38
N GLY A 258 -18.74 -10.49 -9.47
CA GLY A 258 -19.55 -9.31 -9.26
C GLY A 258 -19.56 -8.90 -7.78
N GLY A 259 -19.38 -7.61 -7.51
CA GLY A 259 -19.52 -6.99 -6.19
C GLY A 259 -18.44 -5.95 -5.90
N ARG A 260 -18.86 -4.70 -5.63
CA ARG A 260 -17.99 -3.62 -5.13
C ARG A 260 -17.71 -3.72 -3.62
N ALA A 261 -17.95 -4.89 -2.99
CA ALA A 261 -17.66 -5.05 -1.59
C ALA A 261 -16.15 -4.83 -1.33
N TRP A 262 -15.84 -4.06 -0.31
CA TRP A 262 -14.49 -3.83 0.17
C TRP A 262 -13.89 -5.17 0.63
N GLU A 263 -13.15 -5.83 -0.26
CA GLU A 263 -12.45 -7.08 0.06
C GLU A 263 -11.12 -6.74 0.70
N ARG A 264 -11.00 -7.07 1.96
CA ARG A 264 -9.76 -6.97 2.71
C ARG A 264 -9.31 -8.35 3.21
N ASP A 265 -8.06 -8.45 3.60
CA ASP A 265 -7.54 -9.63 4.27
C ASP A 265 -7.59 -9.44 5.79
N ASP A 266 -8.59 -10.02 6.43
CA ASP A 266 -8.70 -10.02 7.89
C ASP A 266 -7.70 -10.98 8.56
N SER A 267 -7.06 -11.88 7.80
CA SER A 267 -6.16 -12.89 8.36
C SER A 267 -4.85 -12.31 8.90
N ALA A 268 -4.30 -11.27 8.27
CA ALA A 268 -3.11 -10.58 8.76
C ALA A 268 -3.40 -9.72 10.01
N ARG A 269 -4.64 -9.26 10.15
CA ARG A 269 -5.12 -8.45 11.29
C ARG A 269 -5.35 -9.31 12.54
N GLN A 270 -5.98 -10.48 12.39
CA GLN A 270 -6.22 -11.43 13.49
C GLN A 270 -4.91 -11.99 14.08
N ALA A 271 -3.85 -12.11 13.29
CA ALA A 271 -2.54 -12.56 13.78
C ALA A 271 -1.84 -11.49 14.67
N ALA A 272 -2.27 -10.24 14.63
CA ALA A 272 -1.79 -9.19 15.53
C ALA A 272 -2.43 -9.25 16.93
N GLU A 273 -3.62 -9.85 17.05
CA GLU A 273 -4.21 -10.25 18.31
C GLU A 273 -3.52 -11.55 18.75
N GLY A 274 -2.43 -11.47 19.54
CA GLY A 274 -1.88 -12.62 20.24
C GLY A 274 -2.98 -13.29 21.07
N PRO A 275 -2.81 -14.60 21.48
CA PRO A 275 -3.82 -15.28 22.27
C PRO A 275 -4.17 -14.41 23.46
N ARG A 276 -5.45 -13.98 23.55
CA ARG A 276 -5.97 -13.28 24.72
C ARG A 276 -5.69 -14.17 25.93
N ALA A 277 -4.83 -13.69 26.82
CA ALA A 277 -4.61 -14.37 28.10
C ALA A 277 -5.97 -14.44 28.80
N THR A 278 -6.50 -15.68 28.88
CA THR A 278 -7.68 -16.02 29.67
C THR A 278 -7.33 -16.01 31.16
#